data_442079928a0aeca32b9d095077c1335c
#
_entry.id   442079928a0aeca32b9d095077c1335c
#
_cell.length_a   1.000
_cell.length_b   1.000
_cell.length_c   1.000
_cell.angle_alpha   90.00
_cell.angle_beta   90.00
_cell.angle_gamma   90.00
#
_symmetry.space_group_name_H-M   'P 1'
#
loop_
_entity.id
_entity.type
_entity.pdbx_description
1 polymer ?
#
loop_
_entity_poly.entity_id
_entity_poly.type
_entity_poly.pdbx_seq_one_letter_code
_entity_poly.pdbx_strand_id
1 'polypeptide(L)'
;KYREYAGRYVKNAYDPNIAPDAETTLDIDIAVMLKAENKAFKIEKHPHSYPHCWRTDKPVLYYPLDSWFIRTTALRERMTGTGRFGKWLEGLVDWNLSRSRFWGTPLPVWATEDYSELKCIGSIEELMGEIEKSVAAGFMKENPYKNFKVGDMSAENYSTKNIDLHRPYVDGIVLVSSKGEPMKRESDLIDVWFDSGAMPYAQLHYPFENGGEHFKTVYPADFIAEGVDQTRGWFFTLHAIASMLFDSVAFKNIISNGLVLDKNGNKMSKRLGNGVDPFEVLATYGADATRWYMISNSQPWDNLKFDRDGVDEVRRKFFGTLYNTYSFFALYGNVDGFTGREPEVPVEKRPEIDRWIISLLNTLVRDVTRSLEDYDPTPAARAIQEFVGENLSNWYVRLNRKRFWGGGMNEDKLAAYQTLYTCLETVSMLAAPFAPFIS
;
A
#
# COMPACT_ATOMS: atom_id res chain seq x y z
N LYS A 1 -25.04 -41.44 -13.14
CA LYS A 1 -24.93 -41.29 -14.59
C LYS A 1 -23.49 -41.08 -15.04
N TYR A 2 -22.64 -40.52 -14.21
CA TYR A 2 -21.21 -40.26 -14.49
C TYR A 2 -20.26 -41.13 -13.63
N ARG A 3 -20.77 -42.22 -13.02
CA ARG A 3 -19.96 -43.10 -12.14
C ARG A 3 -18.79 -43.77 -12.84
N GLU A 4 -18.88 -43.97 -14.18
CA GLU A 4 -17.82 -44.55 -15.00
C GLU A 4 -16.58 -43.64 -15.12
N TYR A 5 -16.74 -42.33 -14.86
CA TYR A 5 -15.67 -41.37 -14.89
C TYR A 5 -15.10 -41.08 -13.49
N ALA A 6 -15.70 -41.64 -12.43
CA ALA A 6 -15.26 -41.43 -11.06
C ALA A 6 -13.85 -41.97 -10.84
N GLY A 7 -13.01 -41.17 -10.20
CA GLY A 7 -11.60 -41.51 -9.93
C GLY A 7 -10.63 -41.25 -11.09
N ARG A 8 -11.11 -40.81 -12.24
CA ARG A 8 -10.23 -40.41 -13.36
C ARG A 8 -9.74 -38.96 -13.16
N TYR A 9 -8.50 -38.73 -13.57
CA TYR A 9 -7.92 -37.37 -13.51
C TYR A 9 -8.57 -36.43 -14.54
N VAL A 10 -8.90 -35.22 -14.11
CA VAL A 10 -9.53 -34.20 -14.98
C VAL A 10 -8.56 -33.68 -16.02
N LYS A 11 -7.28 -33.61 -15.71
CA LYS A 11 -6.21 -33.19 -16.62
C LYS A 11 -5.09 -34.24 -16.65
N ASN A 12 -4.61 -34.59 -17.84
CA ASN A 12 -3.53 -35.58 -18.01
C ASN A 12 -2.24 -35.20 -17.28
N ALA A 13 -1.96 -33.89 -17.10
CA ALA A 13 -0.81 -33.43 -16.34
C ALA A 13 -0.76 -33.88 -14.86
N TYR A 14 -1.86 -34.43 -14.34
CA TYR A 14 -1.95 -34.97 -12.99
C TYR A 14 -1.93 -36.50 -12.95
N ASP A 15 -2.15 -37.16 -14.10
CA ASP A 15 -2.16 -38.62 -14.19
C ASP A 15 -0.72 -39.15 -14.38
N PRO A 16 -0.16 -39.93 -13.43
CA PRO A 16 1.19 -40.44 -13.54
C PRO A 16 1.35 -41.51 -14.64
N ASN A 17 0.25 -42.04 -15.17
CA ASN A 17 0.24 -43.13 -16.15
C ASN A 17 -0.02 -42.68 -17.60
N ILE A 18 -0.32 -41.41 -17.81
CA ILE A 18 -0.66 -40.84 -19.13
C ILE A 18 0.29 -39.68 -19.44
N ALA A 19 0.76 -39.62 -20.69
CA ALA A 19 1.56 -38.49 -21.12
C ALA A 19 0.74 -37.18 -21.04
N PRO A 20 1.31 -36.07 -20.54
CA PRO A 20 0.57 -34.81 -20.35
C PRO A 20 -0.04 -34.24 -21.66
N ASP A 21 0.55 -34.56 -22.81
CA ASP A 21 0.18 -34.14 -24.15
C ASP A 21 -0.64 -35.20 -24.91
N ALA A 22 -1.06 -36.28 -24.24
CA ALA A 22 -1.91 -37.30 -24.87
C ALA A 22 -3.21 -36.68 -25.44
N GLU A 23 -3.61 -37.09 -26.63
CA GLU A 23 -4.77 -36.55 -27.32
C GLU A 23 -6.10 -36.86 -26.61
N THR A 24 -6.18 -37.99 -25.90
CA THR A 24 -7.38 -38.40 -25.17
C THR A 24 -7.39 -37.77 -23.77
N THR A 25 -8.45 -37.04 -23.47
CA THR A 25 -8.68 -36.43 -22.14
C THR A 25 -10.06 -36.80 -21.64
N LEU A 26 -10.27 -36.70 -20.32
CA LEU A 26 -11.60 -36.90 -19.74
C LEU A 26 -12.65 -35.97 -20.32
N ASP A 27 -12.27 -34.73 -20.67
CA ASP A 27 -13.14 -33.74 -21.28
C ASP A 27 -13.65 -34.24 -22.65
N ILE A 28 -12.77 -34.88 -23.46
CA ILE A 28 -13.13 -35.44 -24.77
C ILE A 28 -14.08 -36.62 -24.59
N ASP A 29 -13.81 -37.52 -23.67
CA ASP A 29 -14.66 -38.69 -23.42
C ASP A 29 -16.07 -38.29 -22.98
N ILE A 30 -16.17 -37.30 -22.10
CA ILE A 30 -17.46 -36.72 -21.65
C ILE A 30 -18.17 -36.03 -22.83
N ALA A 31 -17.45 -35.29 -23.67
CA ALA A 31 -18.03 -34.64 -24.84
C ALA A 31 -18.58 -35.64 -25.86
N VAL A 32 -17.83 -36.73 -26.12
CA VAL A 32 -18.24 -37.83 -27.00
C VAL A 32 -19.49 -38.53 -26.44
N MET A 33 -19.50 -38.84 -25.16
CA MET A 33 -20.68 -39.44 -24.48
C MET A 33 -21.92 -38.53 -24.59
N LEU A 34 -21.79 -37.22 -24.32
CA LEU A 34 -22.89 -36.27 -24.42
C LEU A 34 -23.42 -36.16 -25.87
N LYS A 35 -22.52 -36.25 -26.86
CA LYS A 35 -22.90 -36.27 -28.26
C LYS A 35 -23.68 -37.53 -28.60
N ALA A 36 -23.20 -38.70 -28.16
CA ALA A 36 -23.87 -39.97 -28.38
C ALA A 36 -25.27 -40.04 -27.72
N GLU A 37 -25.44 -39.39 -26.57
CA GLU A 37 -26.74 -39.27 -25.89
C GLU A 37 -27.64 -38.15 -26.45
N ASN A 38 -27.24 -37.47 -27.52
CA ASN A 38 -27.94 -36.31 -28.09
C ASN A 38 -28.21 -35.18 -27.11
N LYS A 39 -27.24 -34.94 -26.18
CA LYS A 39 -27.31 -33.91 -25.15
C LYS A 39 -26.36 -32.76 -25.39
N ALA A 40 -25.44 -32.87 -26.35
CA ALA A 40 -24.53 -31.81 -26.71
C ALA A 40 -25.14 -30.97 -27.85
N PHE A 41 -25.39 -29.70 -27.58
CA PHE A 41 -25.84 -28.75 -28.60
C PHE A 41 -24.76 -28.48 -29.64
N LYS A 42 -23.51 -28.26 -29.20
CA LYS A 42 -22.33 -28.04 -30.04
C LYS A 42 -21.07 -28.50 -29.31
N ILE A 43 -20.16 -29.12 -30.01
CA ILE A 43 -18.80 -29.44 -29.51
C ILE A 43 -17.83 -28.80 -30.46
N GLU A 44 -16.95 -27.95 -29.91
CA GLU A 44 -16.00 -27.18 -30.70
C GLU A 44 -14.65 -27.15 -29.96
N LYS A 45 -13.57 -27.36 -30.71
CA LYS A 45 -12.21 -27.22 -30.18
C LYS A 45 -11.81 -25.74 -30.21
N HIS A 46 -11.62 -25.13 -29.08
CA HIS A 46 -11.22 -23.74 -28.97
C HIS A 46 -9.83 -23.63 -28.32
N PRO A 47 -8.76 -23.31 -29.08
CA PRO A 47 -7.45 -23.10 -28.53
C PRO A 47 -7.42 -21.76 -27.77
N HIS A 48 -7.05 -21.80 -26.52
CA HIS A 48 -6.90 -20.61 -25.68
C HIS A 48 -5.76 -20.82 -24.67
N SER A 49 -5.25 -19.72 -24.11
CA SER A 49 -4.30 -19.79 -22.99
C SER A 49 -4.99 -20.36 -21.77
N TYR A 50 -4.45 -21.45 -21.21
CA TYR A 50 -4.96 -22.06 -20.01
C TYR A 50 -4.11 -21.60 -18.81
N PRO A 51 -4.71 -21.19 -17.67
CA PRO A 51 -3.95 -20.75 -16.51
C PRO A 51 -3.22 -21.93 -15.86
N HIS A 52 -1.95 -21.70 -15.51
CA HIS A 52 -1.10 -22.65 -14.80
C HIS A 52 -0.71 -22.09 -13.45
N CYS A 53 -0.53 -22.99 -12.48
CA CYS A 53 -0.01 -22.63 -11.16
C CYS A 53 1.44 -22.14 -11.28
N TRP A 54 1.73 -20.93 -10.88
CA TRP A 54 3.05 -20.31 -10.98
C TRP A 54 4.17 -21.02 -10.19
N ARG A 55 3.79 -21.91 -9.22
CA ARG A 55 4.74 -22.68 -8.43
C ARG A 55 5.04 -24.06 -9.02
N THR A 56 4.07 -24.69 -9.63
CA THR A 56 4.16 -26.09 -10.08
C THR A 56 4.11 -26.22 -11.60
N ASP A 57 3.81 -25.14 -12.29
CA ASP A 57 3.56 -25.08 -13.75
C ASP A 57 2.47 -26.04 -14.24
N LYS A 58 1.65 -26.57 -13.34
CA LYS A 58 0.53 -27.46 -13.66
C LYS A 58 -0.75 -26.67 -13.96
N PRO A 59 -1.64 -27.17 -14.85
CA PRO A 59 -2.91 -26.54 -15.15
C PRO A 59 -3.74 -26.31 -13.88
N VAL A 60 -4.36 -25.15 -13.75
CA VAL A 60 -5.28 -24.84 -12.65
C VAL A 60 -6.60 -25.58 -12.89
N LEU A 61 -7.15 -26.24 -11.88
CA LEU A 61 -8.47 -26.85 -11.94
C LEU A 61 -9.51 -25.88 -11.38
N TYR A 62 -10.61 -25.69 -12.12
CA TYR A 62 -11.79 -24.99 -11.62
C TYR A 62 -12.70 -26.00 -10.96
N TYR A 63 -12.82 -25.87 -9.64
CA TYR A 63 -13.58 -26.81 -8.83
C TYR A 63 -14.47 -26.01 -7.84
N PRO A 64 -15.79 -26.28 -7.75
CA PRO A 64 -16.65 -25.63 -6.77
C PRO A 64 -16.32 -26.15 -5.36
N LEU A 65 -16.12 -25.24 -4.44
CA LEU A 65 -15.92 -25.51 -3.01
C LEU A 65 -16.91 -24.68 -2.23
N ASP A 66 -17.48 -25.27 -1.18
CA ASP A 66 -18.21 -24.52 -0.18
C ASP A 66 -17.27 -23.54 0.50
N SER A 67 -17.70 -22.30 0.67
CA SER A 67 -16.84 -21.22 1.14
C SER A 67 -17.65 -20.24 1.98
N TRP A 68 -16.99 -19.57 2.91
CA TRP A 68 -17.57 -18.48 3.70
C TRP A 68 -17.45 -17.15 2.96
N PHE A 69 -18.54 -16.39 2.94
CA PHE A 69 -18.60 -15.10 2.26
C PHE A 69 -19.07 -14.00 3.23
N ILE A 70 -18.53 -12.81 3.04
CA ILE A 70 -19.12 -11.58 3.57
C ILE A 70 -20.05 -11.03 2.49
N ARG A 71 -21.32 -10.77 2.85
CA ARG A 71 -22.33 -10.20 1.94
C ARG A 71 -22.06 -8.71 1.70
N THR A 72 -20.96 -8.39 1.04
CA THR A 72 -20.60 -7.01 0.70
C THR A 72 -21.57 -6.35 -0.27
N THR A 73 -22.31 -7.14 -1.06
CA THR A 73 -23.38 -6.63 -1.93
C THR A 73 -24.51 -5.93 -1.18
N ALA A 74 -24.74 -6.27 0.09
CA ALA A 74 -25.71 -5.58 0.96
C ALA A 74 -25.34 -4.12 1.26
N LEU A 75 -24.06 -3.77 1.09
CA LEU A 75 -23.53 -2.42 1.35
C LEU A 75 -23.21 -1.65 0.05
N ARG A 76 -23.52 -2.20 -1.11
CA ARG A 76 -23.14 -1.64 -2.41
C ARG A 76 -23.47 -0.16 -2.53
N GLU A 77 -24.70 0.23 -2.24
CA GLU A 77 -25.16 1.63 -2.34
C GLU A 77 -24.39 2.56 -1.38
N ARG A 78 -24.08 2.09 -0.17
CA ARG A 78 -23.34 2.86 0.85
C ARG A 78 -21.86 3.00 0.49
N MET A 79 -21.29 2.01 -0.19
CA MET A 79 -19.88 2.00 -0.61
C MET A 79 -19.65 2.74 -1.92
N THR A 80 -20.69 2.91 -2.75
CA THR A 80 -20.59 3.48 -4.09
C THR A 80 -20.32 4.99 -3.99
N GLY A 81 -19.40 5.46 -4.81
CA GLY A 81 -19.04 6.86 -4.98
C GLY A 81 -18.87 7.24 -6.44
N THR A 82 -18.38 8.44 -6.70
CA THR A 82 -18.07 8.91 -8.05
C THR A 82 -16.65 8.48 -8.47
N GLY A 83 -16.37 8.49 -9.78
CA GLY A 83 -15.06 8.17 -10.31
C GLY A 83 -14.81 6.68 -10.56
N ARG A 84 -13.55 6.33 -10.84
CA ARG A 84 -13.16 4.97 -11.27
C ARG A 84 -13.40 3.91 -10.20
N PHE A 85 -13.09 4.21 -8.97
CA PHE A 85 -13.29 3.29 -7.84
C PHE A 85 -14.78 3.10 -7.55
N GLY A 86 -15.58 4.17 -7.54
CA GLY A 86 -17.03 4.08 -7.39
C GLY A 86 -17.68 3.22 -8.47
N LYS A 87 -17.32 3.41 -9.74
CA LYS A 87 -17.81 2.58 -10.86
C LYS A 87 -17.44 1.10 -10.71
N TRP A 88 -16.29 0.79 -10.14
CA TRP A 88 -15.92 -0.60 -9.85
C TRP A 88 -16.80 -1.19 -8.74
N LEU A 89 -17.11 -0.40 -7.70
CA LEU A 89 -17.99 -0.80 -6.60
C LEU A 89 -19.45 -1.06 -7.04
N GLU A 90 -19.91 -0.42 -8.12
CA GLU A 90 -21.23 -0.72 -8.70
C GLU A 90 -21.35 -2.18 -9.16
N GLY A 91 -20.25 -2.78 -9.61
CA GLY A 91 -20.13 -4.18 -10.00
C GLY A 91 -19.73 -5.13 -8.87
N LEU A 92 -19.80 -4.70 -7.61
CA LEU A 92 -19.35 -5.47 -6.46
C LEU A 92 -20.11 -6.81 -6.34
N VAL A 93 -19.33 -7.86 -6.03
CA VAL A 93 -19.81 -9.19 -5.64
C VAL A 93 -19.51 -9.45 -4.17
N ASP A 94 -20.12 -10.47 -3.59
CA ASP A 94 -19.84 -10.87 -2.20
C ASP A 94 -18.37 -11.31 -2.06
N TRP A 95 -17.78 -10.93 -0.94
CA TRP A 95 -16.37 -11.21 -0.68
C TRP A 95 -16.19 -12.63 -0.16
N ASN A 96 -15.57 -13.49 -0.96
CA ASN A 96 -15.16 -14.81 -0.50
C ASN A 96 -14.06 -14.65 0.57
N LEU A 97 -14.42 -14.90 1.82
CA LEU A 97 -13.57 -14.68 2.99
C LEU A 97 -12.67 -15.88 3.28
N SER A 98 -13.15 -17.11 3.08
CA SER A 98 -12.43 -18.31 3.50
C SER A 98 -11.35 -18.75 2.51
N ARG A 99 -10.27 -19.32 3.04
CA ARG A 99 -9.13 -19.85 2.29
C ARG A 99 -8.76 -21.24 2.79
N SER A 100 -8.80 -22.23 1.90
CA SER A 100 -8.36 -23.59 2.16
C SER A 100 -6.83 -23.68 2.16
N ARG A 101 -6.19 -23.17 3.20
CA ARG A 101 -4.73 -23.16 3.40
C ARG A 101 -4.37 -23.66 4.77
N PHE A 102 -3.09 -24.02 4.96
CA PHE A 102 -2.60 -24.49 6.25
C PHE A 102 -2.20 -23.35 7.18
N TRP A 103 -1.49 -22.32 6.66
CA TRP A 103 -0.96 -21.23 7.47
C TRP A 103 -1.65 -19.91 7.17
N GLY A 104 -2.01 -19.19 8.21
CA GLY A 104 -2.68 -17.89 8.23
C GLY A 104 -3.61 -17.75 9.43
N THR A 105 -4.42 -16.70 9.46
CA THR A 105 -5.41 -16.43 10.51
C THR A 105 -6.59 -17.42 10.40
N PRO A 106 -6.83 -18.28 11.40
CA PRO A 106 -7.95 -19.23 11.38
C PRO A 106 -9.31 -18.51 11.42
N LEU A 107 -10.28 -19.03 10.67
CA LEU A 107 -11.65 -18.56 10.74
C LEU A 107 -12.23 -18.86 12.13
N PRO A 108 -12.67 -17.87 12.93
CA PRO A 108 -13.09 -18.06 14.32
C PRO A 108 -14.55 -18.54 14.43
N VAL A 109 -14.94 -19.52 13.61
CA VAL A 109 -16.30 -20.05 13.56
C VAL A 109 -16.28 -21.53 13.95
N TRP A 110 -17.13 -21.90 14.90
CA TRP A 110 -17.42 -23.27 15.30
C TRP A 110 -18.82 -23.64 14.88
N ALA A 111 -19.00 -24.86 14.39
CA ALA A 111 -20.25 -25.38 13.90
C ALA A 111 -20.58 -26.76 14.49
N THR A 112 -21.87 -27.05 14.69
CA THR A 112 -22.36 -28.42 14.83
C THR A 112 -22.19 -29.19 13.52
N GLU A 113 -22.16 -30.52 13.57
CA GLU A 113 -21.95 -31.35 12.37
C GLU A 113 -23.00 -31.12 11.29
N ASP A 114 -24.24 -30.82 11.68
CA ASP A 114 -25.37 -30.53 10.81
C ASP A 114 -25.53 -29.04 10.45
N TYR A 115 -24.63 -28.17 10.92
CA TYR A 115 -24.68 -26.72 10.78
C TYR A 115 -25.95 -26.06 11.35
N SER A 116 -26.66 -26.73 12.25
CA SER A 116 -27.85 -26.17 12.91
C SER A 116 -27.52 -25.06 13.90
N GLU A 117 -26.29 -25.02 14.41
CA GLU A 117 -25.79 -23.97 15.29
C GLU A 117 -24.36 -23.56 14.89
N LEU A 118 -24.13 -22.24 14.84
CA LEU A 118 -22.85 -21.61 14.55
C LEU A 118 -22.48 -20.67 15.67
N LYS A 119 -21.21 -20.67 16.07
CA LYS A 119 -20.62 -19.69 16.99
C LYS A 119 -19.45 -18.99 16.33
N CYS A 120 -19.52 -17.67 16.18
CA CYS A 120 -18.41 -16.84 15.76
C CYS A 120 -17.80 -16.20 17.01
N ILE A 121 -16.57 -16.54 17.33
CA ILE A 121 -15.87 -16.07 18.54
C ILE A 121 -15.21 -14.73 18.27
N GLY A 122 -15.54 -13.72 19.06
CA GLY A 122 -15.09 -12.34 18.89
C GLY A 122 -13.91 -11.93 19.76
N SER A 123 -13.52 -12.73 20.77
CA SER A 123 -12.38 -12.42 21.64
C SER A 123 -11.75 -13.66 22.25
N ILE A 124 -10.52 -13.52 22.77
CA ILE A 124 -9.85 -14.60 23.52
C ILE A 124 -10.60 -14.89 24.82
N GLU A 125 -11.12 -13.87 25.49
CA GLU A 125 -11.93 -14.03 26.69
C GLU A 125 -13.16 -14.85 26.44
N GLU A 126 -13.89 -14.57 25.36
CA GLU A 126 -15.06 -15.35 24.94
C GLU A 126 -14.66 -16.80 24.62
N LEU A 127 -13.57 -16.99 23.86
CA LEU A 127 -13.07 -18.33 23.55
C LEU A 127 -12.77 -19.13 24.80
N MET A 128 -12.06 -18.56 25.76
CA MET A 128 -11.76 -19.20 27.04
C MET A 128 -13.02 -19.58 27.81
N GLY A 129 -13.99 -18.67 27.85
CA GLY A 129 -15.29 -18.93 28.50
C GLY A 129 -16.09 -20.07 27.84
N GLU A 130 -16.07 -20.16 26.51
CA GLU A 130 -16.70 -21.25 25.78
C GLU A 130 -15.95 -22.59 25.94
N ILE A 131 -14.61 -22.54 26.05
CA ILE A 131 -13.80 -23.75 26.37
C ILE A 131 -14.13 -24.27 27.77
N GLU A 132 -14.30 -23.40 28.78
CA GLU A 132 -14.68 -23.83 30.13
C GLU A 132 -16.05 -24.55 30.15
N LYS A 133 -17.03 -24.05 29.36
CA LYS A 133 -18.31 -24.74 29.18
C LYS A 133 -18.12 -26.11 28.54
N SER A 134 -17.21 -26.22 27.58
CA SER A 134 -16.89 -27.45 26.89
C SER A 134 -16.18 -28.47 27.81
N VAL A 135 -15.29 -28.01 28.72
CA VAL A 135 -14.67 -28.81 29.76
C VAL A 135 -15.74 -29.35 30.70
N ALA A 136 -16.66 -28.51 31.17
CA ALA A 136 -17.77 -28.91 32.03
C ALA A 136 -18.71 -29.93 31.37
N ALA A 137 -18.90 -29.83 30.04
CA ALA A 137 -19.68 -30.78 29.24
C ALA A 137 -18.90 -32.08 28.89
N GLY A 138 -17.61 -32.15 29.18
CA GLY A 138 -16.77 -33.35 28.97
C GLY A 138 -16.22 -33.50 27.55
N PHE A 139 -16.34 -32.46 26.66
CA PHE A 139 -15.77 -32.48 25.32
C PHE A 139 -14.29 -32.10 25.29
N MET A 140 -13.85 -31.28 26.26
CA MET A 140 -12.46 -30.93 26.48
C MET A 140 -11.98 -31.41 27.84
N LYS A 141 -10.70 -31.79 27.95
CA LYS A 141 -10.12 -32.25 29.25
C LYS A 141 -9.76 -31.06 30.15
N GLU A 142 -9.23 -30.01 29.55
CA GLU A 142 -8.80 -28.78 30.20
C GLU A 142 -8.80 -27.64 29.20
N ASN A 143 -8.76 -26.41 29.71
CA ASN A 143 -8.56 -25.23 28.86
C ASN A 143 -7.08 -25.11 28.52
N PRO A 144 -6.69 -25.19 27.21
CA PRO A 144 -5.30 -25.07 26.81
C PRO A 144 -4.73 -23.67 27.07
N TYR A 145 -5.60 -22.65 27.21
CA TYR A 145 -5.22 -21.24 27.43
C TYR A 145 -5.36 -20.78 28.89
N LYS A 146 -5.48 -21.70 29.84
CA LYS A 146 -5.67 -21.39 31.29
C LYS A 146 -4.60 -20.49 31.91
N ASN A 147 -3.41 -20.40 31.28
CA ASN A 147 -2.31 -19.53 31.75
C ASN A 147 -2.36 -18.12 31.13
N PHE A 148 -3.16 -17.93 30.08
CA PHE A 148 -3.34 -16.63 29.47
C PHE A 148 -4.20 -15.73 30.36
N LYS A 149 -3.77 -14.48 30.56
CA LYS A 149 -4.45 -13.49 31.39
C LYS A 149 -5.09 -12.43 30.51
N VAL A 150 -6.41 -12.37 30.50
CA VAL A 150 -7.15 -11.33 29.80
C VAL A 150 -6.79 -9.95 30.35
N GLY A 151 -6.49 -9.00 29.45
CA GLY A 151 -6.09 -7.65 29.82
C GLY A 151 -4.59 -7.46 30.14
N ASP A 152 -3.79 -8.53 30.19
CA ASP A 152 -2.34 -8.44 30.29
C ASP A 152 -1.71 -8.41 28.90
N MET A 153 -1.25 -7.25 28.47
CA MET A 153 -0.66 -7.01 27.13
C MET A 153 0.84 -7.30 27.07
N SER A 154 1.42 -7.92 28.08
CA SER A 154 2.85 -8.24 28.09
C SER A 154 3.21 -9.27 27.02
N ALA A 155 4.42 -9.16 26.45
CA ALA A 155 4.93 -10.12 25.45
C ALA A 155 5.03 -11.54 26.01
N GLU A 156 5.22 -11.70 27.32
CA GLU A 156 5.27 -13.01 27.98
C GLU A 156 3.89 -13.67 27.98
N ASN A 157 2.82 -12.91 28.27
CA ASN A 157 1.45 -13.40 28.23
C ASN A 157 1.06 -13.87 26.82
N TYR A 158 1.48 -13.15 25.77
CA TYR A 158 1.25 -13.49 24.37
C TYR A 158 2.27 -14.46 23.79
N SER A 159 3.12 -15.08 24.62
CA SER A 159 4.02 -16.13 24.13
C SER A 159 3.23 -17.39 23.69
N THR A 160 3.77 -18.11 22.71
CA THR A 160 3.16 -19.36 22.22
C THR A 160 3.04 -20.47 23.28
N LYS A 161 3.66 -20.29 24.45
CA LYS A 161 3.47 -21.16 25.61
C LYS A 161 2.12 -20.97 26.31
N ASN A 162 1.60 -19.75 26.27
CA ASN A 162 0.36 -19.39 26.93
C ASN A 162 -0.83 -19.38 25.96
N ILE A 163 -0.60 -18.95 24.70
CA ILE A 163 -1.62 -18.89 23.67
C ILE A 163 -1.01 -19.08 22.30
N ASP A 164 -1.63 -19.95 21.50
CA ASP A 164 -1.36 -20.05 20.06
C ASP A 164 -2.68 -20.34 19.36
N LEU A 165 -3.13 -19.37 18.54
CA LEU A 165 -4.38 -19.45 17.79
C LEU A 165 -4.19 -19.96 16.36
N HIS A 166 -2.96 -20.32 15.94
CA HIS A 166 -2.72 -20.90 14.64
C HIS A 166 -3.16 -22.38 14.57
N ARG A 167 -3.35 -22.85 13.36
CA ARG A 167 -3.42 -24.29 13.10
C ARG A 167 -2.05 -24.95 13.39
N PRO A 168 -2.00 -26.15 13.95
CA PRO A 168 -3.12 -27.06 14.29
C PRO A 168 -3.69 -26.84 15.71
N TYR A 169 -3.16 -25.90 16.51
CA TYR A 169 -3.50 -25.78 17.94
C TYR A 169 -4.97 -25.45 18.16
N VAL A 170 -5.49 -24.46 17.46
CA VAL A 170 -6.90 -24.03 17.57
C VAL A 170 -7.88 -25.09 17.02
N ASP A 171 -7.45 -25.93 16.07
CA ASP A 171 -8.28 -26.99 15.48
C ASP A 171 -8.64 -28.09 16.48
N GLY A 172 -7.86 -28.23 17.55
CA GLY A 172 -8.12 -29.16 18.63
C GLY A 172 -9.20 -28.71 19.62
N ILE A 173 -9.69 -27.48 19.51
CA ILE A 173 -10.70 -26.91 20.40
C ILE A 173 -12.08 -27.33 19.93
N VAL A 174 -12.79 -28.00 20.80
CA VAL A 174 -14.21 -28.38 20.63
C VAL A 174 -15.03 -27.53 21.58
N LEU A 175 -16.03 -26.82 21.07
CA LEU A 175 -16.99 -26.06 21.88
C LEU A 175 -18.29 -26.86 22.08
N VAL A 176 -19.21 -26.35 22.87
CA VAL A 176 -20.49 -26.97 23.14
C VAL A 176 -21.63 -26.07 22.64
N SER A 177 -22.58 -26.67 21.92
CA SER A 177 -23.79 -25.99 21.43
C SER A 177 -24.80 -25.71 22.55
N SER A 178 -25.82 -24.91 22.27
CA SER A 178 -26.94 -24.67 23.20
C SER A 178 -27.70 -25.95 23.52
N LYS A 179 -27.62 -26.97 22.66
CA LYS A 179 -28.27 -28.28 22.83
C LYS A 179 -27.35 -29.33 23.48
N GLY A 180 -26.12 -28.98 23.84
CA GLY A 180 -25.16 -29.90 24.42
C GLY A 180 -24.42 -30.79 23.39
N GLU A 181 -24.40 -30.39 22.12
CA GLU A 181 -23.70 -31.10 21.04
C GLU A 181 -22.29 -30.53 20.83
N PRO A 182 -21.33 -31.33 20.36
CA PRO A 182 -19.99 -30.84 20.08
C PRO A 182 -19.98 -29.94 18.84
N MET A 183 -19.25 -28.84 18.93
CA MET A 183 -19.00 -27.92 17.82
C MET A 183 -17.52 -27.92 17.46
N LYS A 184 -17.21 -28.09 16.19
CA LYS A 184 -15.84 -28.07 15.65
C LYS A 184 -15.59 -26.78 14.89
N ARG A 185 -14.37 -26.31 14.95
CA ARG A 185 -13.95 -25.11 14.18
C ARG A 185 -13.98 -25.42 12.67
N GLU A 186 -14.45 -24.41 11.90
CA GLU A 186 -14.33 -24.41 10.44
C GLU A 186 -12.86 -24.50 10.03
N SER A 187 -12.52 -25.44 9.14
CA SER A 187 -11.12 -25.74 8.81
C SER A 187 -10.40 -24.65 8.03
N ASP A 188 -11.13 -23.76 7.40
CA ASP A 188 -10.59 -22.68 6.57
C ASP A 188 -9.90 -21.58 7.40
N LEU A 189 -9.08 -20.80 6.70
CA LEU A 189 -8.45 -19.58 7.19
C LEU A 189 -9.19 -18.37 6.63
N ILE A 190 -8.96 -17.21 7.24
CA ILE A 190 -9.43 -15.92 6.73
C ILE A 190 -8.53 -15.49 5.56
N ASP A 191 -9.12 -14.79 4.60
CA ASP A 191 -8.40 -14.09 3.56
C ASP A 191 -7.44 -13.05 4.17
N VAL A 192 -6.17 -13.11 3.84
CA VAL A 192 -5.15 -12.17 4.31
C VAL A 192 -5.50 -10.70 4.00
N TRP A 193 -6.34 -10.46 3.00
CA TRP A 193 -6.87 -9.13 2.72
C TRP A 193 -7.84 -8.62 3.80
N PHE A 194 -8.45 -9.50 4.58
CA PHE A 194 -9.20 -9.11 5.77
C PHE A 194 -8.25 -8.60 6.86
N ASP A 195 -7.16 -9.31 7.13
CA ASP A 195 -6.14 -8.90 8.11
C ASP A 195 -5.60 -7.51 7.76
N SER A 196 -5.19 -7.30 6.51
CA SER A 196 -4.69 -6.00 6.05
C SER A 196 -5.77 -4.91 6.02
N GLY A 197 -7.02 -5.26 5.72
CA GLY A 197 -8.16 -4.35 5.75
C GLY A 197 -8.58 -3.94 7.16
N ALA A 198 -8.25 -4.75 8.17
CA ALA A 198 -8.50 -4.47 9.57
C ALA A 198 -7.42 -3.56 10.23
N MET A 199 -6.31 -3.30 9.55
CA MET A 199 -5.14 -2.62 10.11
C MET A 199 -5.46 -1.29 10.82
N PRO A 200 -6.31 -0.38 10.30
CA PRO A 200 -6.50 0.94 10.93
C PRO A 200 -6.99 0.89 12.38
N TYR A 201 -7.73 -0.14 12.77
CA TYR A 201 -8.22 -0.32 14.13
C TYR A 201 -7.54 -1.49 14.85
N ALA A 202 -7.08 -2.52 14.13
CA ALA A 202 -6.35 -3.63 14.73
C ALA A 202 -5.02 -3.18 15.37
N GLN A 203 -4.29 -2.24 14.75
CA GLN A 203 -3.06 -1.66 15.32
C GLN A 203 -3.29 -0.93 16.65
N LEU A 204 -4.51 -0.47 16.90
CA LEU A 204 -4.90 0.20 18.15
C LEU A 204 -5.46 -0.77 19.19
N HIS A 205 -5.59 -2.06 18.84
CA HIS A 205 -6.29 -3.07 19.61
C HIS A 205 -7.74 -2.67 19.93
N TYR A 206 -8.35 -1.92 19.01
CA TYR A 206 -9.77 -1.53 19.12
C TYR A 206 -10.68 -2.78 18.95
N PRO A 207 -11.76 -2.95 19.71
CA PRO A 207 -12.34 -2.00 20.68
C PRO A 207 -11.83 -2.18 22.12
N PHE A 208 -10.91 -3.11 22.38
CA PHE A 208 -10.46 -3.50 23.73
C PHE A 208 -9.56 -2.44 24.36
N GLU A 209 -8.75 -1.75 23.55
CA GLU A 209 -7.90 -0.62 23.94
C GLU A 209 -8.07 0.54 22.96
N ASN A 210 -7.56 1.71 23.33
CA ASN A 210 -7.49 2.92 22.48
C ASN A 210 -8.82 3.26 21.77
N GLY A 211 -9.94 2.90 22.38
CA GLY A 211 -11.29 3.26 21.91
C GLY A 211 -11.66 4.71 22.20
N GLY A 212 -12.92 5.04 22.02
CA GLY A 212 -13.45 6.36 22.39
C GLY A 212 -12.86 7.51 21.58
N GLU A 213 -12.42 8.57 22.30
CA GLU A 213 -11.95 9.81 21.66
C GLU A 213 -10.62 9.61 20.91
N HIS A 214 -9.70 8.79 21.43
CA HIS A 214 -8.44 8.53 20.72
C HIS A 214 -8.68 7.91 19.35
N PHE A 215 -9.55 6.91 19.24
CA PHE A 215 -9.90 6.30 17.96
C PHE A 215 -10.44 7.33 16.96
N LYS A 216 -11.32 8.23 17.42
CA LYS A 216 -11.88 9.29 16.57
C LYS A 216 -10.84 10.29 16.05
N THR A 217 -9.71 10.47 16.74
CA THR A 217 -8.64 11.38 16.28
C THR A 217 -7.78 10.78 15.18
N VAL A 218 -7.68 9.45 15.09
CA VAL A 218 -6.80 8.75 14.14
C VAL A 218 -7.54 8.02 13.04
N TYR A 219 -8.87 7.88 13.17
CA TYR A 219 -9.72 7.19 12.21
C TYR A 219 -10.91 8.07 11.77
N PRO A 220 -11.24 8.18 10.46
CA PRO A 220 -10.52 7.62 9.30
C PRO A 220 -9.10 8.20 9.12
N ALA A 221 -8.19 7.45 8.48
CA ALA A 221 -6.86 7.94 8.14
C ALA A 221 -6.93 9.19 7.24
N ASP A 222 -5.99 10.12 7.40
CA ASP A 222 -6.01 11.35 6.59
C ASP A 222 -5.62 11.10 5.14
N PHE A 223 -4.73 10.13 4.90
CA PHE A 223 -4.16 9.89 3.57
C PHE A 223 -3.71 8.45 3.36
N ILE A 224 -3.86 7.95 2.11
CA ILE A 224 -3.29 6.69 1.65
C ILE A 224 -2.73 6.83 0.23
N ALA A 225 -1.58 6.18 -0.07
CA ALA A 225 -0.99 6.14 -1.40
C ALA A 225 -0.48 4.74 -1.72
N GLU A 226 -1.06 4.11 -2.74
CA GLU A 226 -0.69 2.78 -3.21
C GLU A 226 -0.89 2.66 -4.73
N GLY A 227 -0.45 1.56 -5.32
CA GLY A 227 -0.63 1.30 -6.75
C GLY A 227 -2.09 1.18 -7.19
N VAL A 228 -2.36 1.48 -8.45
CA VAL A 228 -3.71 1.45 -9.04
C VAL A 228 -4.38 0.07 -8.98
N ASP A 229 -3.62 -1.01 -8.88
CA ASP A 229 -4.11 -2.37 -8.70
C ASP A 229 -4.82 -2.58 -7.36
N GLN A 230 -4.51 -1.75 -6.34
CA GLN A 230 -5.12 -1.81 -5.00
C GLN A 230 -6.59 -1.35 -4.98
N THR A 231 -7.12 -0.82 -6.05
CA THR A 231 -8.57 -0.62 -6.23
C THR A 231 -9.35 -1.93 -6.12
N ARG A 232 -8.71 -3.07 -6.47
CA ARG A 232 -9.24 -4.44 -6.34
C ARG A 232 -8.53 -5.24 -5.24
N GLY A 233 -7.91 -4.57 -4.31
CA GLY A 233 -7.15 -5.15 -3.21
C GLY A 233 -7.36 -4.33 -1.95
N TRP A 234 -6.32 -3.72 -1.44
CA TRP A 234 -6.33 -3.08 -0.14
C TRP A 234 -7.32 -1.90 -0.02
N PHE A 235 -7.47 -1.07 -1.04
CA PHE A 235 -8.47 0.02 -0.98
C PHE A 235 -9.88 -0.51 -0.80
N PHE A 236 -10.22 -1.59 -1.51
CA PHE A 236 -11.52 -2.23 -1.38
C PHE A 236 -11.72 -2.82 0.02
N THR A 237 -10.77 -3.60 0.53
CA THR A 237 -10.95 -4.29 1.82
C THR A 237 -11.00 -3.32 2.99
N LEU A 238 -10.17 -2.26 2.98
CA LEU A 238 -10.26 -1.16 3.93
C LEU A 238 -11.64 -0.51 3.92
N HIS A 239 -12.15 -0.16 2.73
CA HIS A 239 -13.43 0.52 2.58
C HIS A 239 -14.62 -0.39 2.94
N ALA A 240 -14.57 -1.68 2.56
CA ALA A 240 -15.60 -2.65 2.88
C ALA A 240 -15.75 -2.82 4.40
N ILE A 241 -14.65 -3.03 5.11
CA ILE A 241 -14.68 -3.23 6.56
C ILE A 241 -15.07 -1.93 7.28
N ALA A 242 -14.55 -0.78 6.84
CA ALA A 242 -14.94 0.53 7.37
C ALA A 242 -16.45 0.80 7.25
N SER A 243 -17.01 0.49 6.08
CA SER A 243 -18.46 0.65 5.84
C SER A 243 -19.30 -0.30 6.68
N MET A 244 -18.84 -1.53 6.93
CA MET A 244 -19.55 -2.51 7.75
C MET A 244 -19.55 -2.14 9.23
N LEU A 245 -18.40 -1.75 9.77
CA LEU A 245 -18.23 -1.55 11.21
C LEU A 245 -18.56 -0.13 11.67
N PHE A 246 -18.26 0.87 10.85
CA PHE A 246 -18.29 2.28 11.28
C PHE A 246 -19.22 3.17 10.44
N ASP A 247 -19.82 2.63 9.38
CA ASP A 247 -20.59 3.42 8.40
C ASP A 247 -19.80 4.62 7.86
N SER A 248 -18.52 4.41 7.60
CA SER A 248 -17.56 5.46 7.27
C SER A 248 -16.60 5.00 6.17
N VAL A 249 -15.82 5.95 5.65
CA VAL A 249 -14.63 5.65 4.85
C VAL A 249 -13.47 5.24 5.75
N ALA A 250 -12.50 4.49 5.24
CA ALA A 250 -11.28 4.16 5.98
C ALA A 250 -10.22 5.27 5.90
N PHE A 251 -10.27 6.09 4.84
CA PHE A 251 -9.33 7.18 4.56
C PHE A 251 -10.04 8.34 3.87
N LYS A 252 -9.58 9.57 4.13
CA LYS A 252 -10.17 10.80 3.61
C LYS A 252 -9.64 11.15 2.21
N ASN A 253 -8.34 10.92 1.99
CA ASN A 253 -7.64 11.27 0.76
C ASN A 253 -6.85 10.08 0.23
N ILE A 254 -6.73 9.98 -1.09
CA ILE A 254 -6.07 8.85 -1.76
C ILE A 254 -5.28 9.33 -2.99
N ILE A 255 -4.05 8.86 -3.11
CA ILE A 255 -3.32 8.84 -4.38
C ILE A 255 -3.21 7.39 -4.87
N SER A 256 -3.81 7.11 -6.02
CA SER A 256 -3.69 5.84 -6.71
C SER A 256 -2.55 5.93 -7.71
N ASN A 257 -1.37 5.39 -7.35
CA ASN A 257 -0.16 5.53 -8.15
C ASN A 257 -0.24 4.75 -9.47
N GLY A 258 0.21 5.38 -10.55
CA GLY A 258 0.42 4.72 -11.84
C GLY A 258 1.56 3.71 -11.82
N LEU A 259 1.72 2.99 -12.92
CA LEU A 259 2.79 2.01 -13.06
C LEU A 259 4.12 2.68 -13.40
N VAL A 260 5.22 2.14 -12.86
CA VAL A 260 6.57 2.45 -13.33
C VAL A 260 6.90 1.53 -14.51
N LEU A 261 7.07 2.14 -15.69
CA LEU A 261 7.37 1.49 -16.95
C LEU A 261 8.84 1.67 -17.31
N ASP A 262 9.37 0.86 -18.24
CA ASP A 262 10.67 1.12 -18.81
C ASP A 262 10.68 2.43 -19.64
N LYS A 263 11.84 2.89 -20.08
CA LYS A 263 11.99 4.13 -20.88
C LYS A 263 11.18 4.14 -22.17
N ASN A 264 10.81 2.96 -22.71
CA ASN A 264 10.02 2.82 -23.91
C ASN A 264 8.51 2.75 -23.62
N GLY A 265 8.12 2.70 -22.34
CA GLY A 265 6.72 2.61 -21.91
C GLY A 265 6.20 1.19 -21.79
N ASN A 266 7.06 0.17 -21.75
CA ASN A 266 6.65 -1.21 -21.55
C ASN A 266 6.66 -1.57 -20.06
N LYS A 267 5.77 -2.48 -19.66
CA LYS A 267 5.73 -3.00 -18.30
C LYS A 267 7.03 -3.75 -17.99
N MET A 268 7.68 -3.39 -16.90
CA MET A 268 8.89 -4.08 -16.43
C MET A 268 8.56 -5.49 -15.96
N SER A 269 9.38 -6.46 -16.36
CA SER A 269 9.28 -7.85 -15.88
C SER A 269 10.62 -8.55 -15.88
N LYS A 270 10.81 -9.49 -14.94
CA LYS A 270 12.02 -10.33 -14.89
C LYS A 270 12.22 -11.13 -16.20
N ARG A 271 11.13 -11.58 -16.80
CA ARG A 271 11.15 -12.36 -18.05
C ARG A 271 11.70 -11.57 -19.25
N LEU A 272 11.40 -10.27 -19.32
CA LEU A 272 11.86 -9.39 -20.40
C LEU A 272 13.24 -8.81 -20.14
N GLY A 273 13.78 -8.96 -18.93
CA GLY A 273 15.08 -8.38 -18.55
C GLY A 273 15.12 -6.84 -18.60
N ASN A 274 13.95 -6.19 -18.67
CA ASN A 274 13.83 -4.73 -18.75
C ASN A 274 13.55 -4.08 -17.38
N GLY A 275 13.71 -4.85 -16.29
CA GLY A 275 13.60 -4.34 -14.92
C GLY A 275 14.80 -3.47 -14.56
N VAL A 276 14.56 -2.41 -13.83
CA VAL A 276 15.60 -1.56 -13.23
C VAL A 276 15.76 -1.95 -11.77
N ASP A 277 16.98 -2.26 -11.35
CA ASP A 277 17.28 -2.48 -9.94
C ASP A 277 17.29 -1.11 -9.21
N PRO A 278 16.37 -0.88 -8.27
CA PRO A 278 16.31 0.38 -7.54
C PRO A 278 17.58 0.62 -6.70
N PHE A 279 18.23 -0.41 -6.17
CA PHE A 279 19.44 -0.24 -5.35
C PHE A 279 20.64 0.21 -6.17
N GLU A 280 20.77 -0.26 -7.42
CA GLU A 280 21.79 0.27 -8.33
C GLU A 280 21.55 1.75 -8.64
N VAL A 281 20.29 2.15 -8.86
CA VAL A 281 19.93 3.54 -9.11
C VAL A 281 20.26 4.41 -7.90
N LEU A 282 19.85 3.98 -6.70
CA LEU A 282 20.15 4.69 -5.46
C LEU A 282 21.65 4.81 -5.19
N ALA A 283 22.43 3.76 -5.44
CA ALA A 283 23.88 3.78 -5.27
C ALA A 283 24.57 4.71 -6.28
N THR A 284 24.05 4.82 -7.52
CA THR A 284 24.68 5.60 -8.59
C THR A 284 24.30 7.08 -8.55
N TYR A 285 23.04 7.38 -8.33
CA TYR A 285 22.50 8.75 -8.47
C TYR A 285 22.08 9.39 -7.14
N GLY A 286 21.96 8.60 -6.09
CA GLY A 286 21.47 9.03 -4.79
C GLY A 286 19.93 8.95 -4.66
N ALA A 287 19.47 8.88 -3.42
CA ALA A 287 18.05 8.76 -3.12
C ALA A 287 17.26 10.01 -3.51
N ASP A 288 17.78 11.20 -3.21
CA ASP A 288 17.09 12.46 -3.46
C ASP A 288 16.85 12.72 -4.95
N ALA A 289 17.86 12.45 -5.80
CA ALA A 289 17.72 12.60 -7.24
C ALA A 289 16.68 11.63 -7.81
N THR A 290 16.66 10.39 -7.32
CA THR A 290 15.69 9.38 -7.74
C THR A 290 14.28 9.77 -7.32
N ARG A 291 14.08 10.15 -6.05
CA ARG A 291 12.78 10.60 -5.51
C ARG A 291 12.25 11.82 -6.28
N TRP A 292 13.13 12.81 -6.46
CA TRP A 292 12.78 14.03 -7.19
C TRP A 292 12.36 13.74 -8.63
N TYR A 293 13.14 12.92 -9.35
CA TYR A 293 12.81 12.52 -10.71
C TYR A 293 11.44 11.85 -10.80
N MET A 294 11.16 10.89 -9.90
CA MET A 294 9.89 10.17 -9.93
C MET A 294 8.68 11.08 -9.72
N ILE A 295 8.81 12.13 -8.88
CA ILE A 295 7.72 13.04 -8.57
C ILE A 295 7.60 14.17 -9.61
N SER A 296 8.74 14.72 -10.08
CA SER A 296 8.74 15.86 -10.99
C SER A 296 8.49 15.47 -12.44
N ASN A 297 8.81 14.24 -12.85
CA ASN A 297 8.72 13.81 -14.24
C ASN A 297 7.27 13.58 -14.70
N SER A 298 6.44 12.96 -13.88
CA SER A 298 5.00 12.74 -14.16
C SER A 298 4.17 12.85 -12.88
N GLN A 299 2.87 13.07 -13.06
CA GLN A 299 1.93 13.01 -11.94
C GLN A 299 1.94 11.62 -11.29
N PRO A 300 1.77 11.50 -9.96
CA PRO A 300 1.79 10.20 -9.28
C PRO A 300 0.78 9.18 -9.83
N TRP A 301 -0.38 9.63 -10.28
CA TRP A 301 -1.44 8.78 -10.85
C TRP A 301 -1.25 8.40 -12.32
N ASP A 302 -0.28 9.01 -13.00
CA ASP A 302 0.09 8.67 -14.36
C ASP A 302 1.19 7.60 -14.39
N ASN A 303 1.28 6.88 -15.50
CA ASN A 303 2.37 5.94 -15.69
C ASN A 303 3.69 6.67 -15.88
N LEU A 304 4.67 6.34 -15.07
CA LEU A 304 6.03 6.91 -15.16
C LEU A 304 6.89 6.07 -16.11
N LYS A 305 7.42 6.67 -17.17
CA LYS A 305 8.51 6.09 -17.95
C LYS A 305 9.82 6.36 -17.24
N PHE A 306 10.42 5.31 -16.67
CA PHE A 306 11.63 5.44 -15.90
C PHE A 306 12.87 5.42 -16.81
N ASP A 307 13.64 6.52 -16.76
CA ASP A 307 14.88 6.69 -17.50
C ASP A 307 16.02 7.10 -16.56
N ARG A 308 17.12 6.32 -16.53
CA ARG A 308 18.30 6.62 -15.72
C ARG A 308 18.96 7.95 -16.13
N ASP A 309 18.93 8.30 -17.41
CA ASP A 309 19.50 9.56 -17.90
C ASP A 309 18.71 10.76 -17.35
N GLY A 310 17.38 10.61 -17.19
CA GLY A 310 16.53 11.63 -16.55
C GLY A 310 16.84 11.81 -15.07
N VAL A 311 17.15 10.73 -14.34
CA VAL A 311 17.60 10.82 -12.94
C VAL A 311 18.94 11.57 -12.86
N ASP A 312 19.89 11.25 -13.74
CA ASP A 312 21.18 11.95 -13.80
C ASP A 312 21.03 13.44 -14.18
N GLU A 313 20.09 13.75 -15.05
CA GLU A 313 19.79 15.12 -15.40
C GLU A 313 19.30 15.93 -14.20
N VAL A 314 18.38 15.39 -13.39
CA VAL A 314 17.92 16.00 -12.14
C VAL A 314 19.10 16.20 -11.18
N ARG A 315 19.95 15.18 -11.00
CA ARG A 315 21.13 15.24 -10.14
C ARG A 315 22.05 16.39 -10.55
N ARG A 316 22.35 16.51 -11.84
CA ARG A 316 23.29 17.52 -12.35
C ARG A 316 22.68 18.91 -12.45
N LYS A 317 21.49 19.01 -13.07
CA LYS A 317 20.91 20.33 -13.38
C LYS A 317 20.19 20.96 -12.18
N PHE A 318 19.46 20.18 -11.38
CA PHE A 318 18.75 20.73 -10.22
C PHE A 318 19.63 20.71 -8.97
N PHE A 319 19.99 19.52 -8.47
CA PHE A 319 20.77 19.43 -7.23
C PHE A 319 22.17 20.00 -7.37
N GLY A 320 22.81 19.82 -8.54
CA GLY A 320 24.09 20.46 -8.82
C GLY A 320 24.01 21.99 -8.79
N THR A 321 22.93 22.57 -9.32
CA THR A 321 22.71 24.03 -9.28
C THR A 321 22.42 24.51 -7.85
N LEU A 322 21.58 23.82 -7.09
CA LEU A 322 21.33 24.15 -5.70
C LEU A 322 22.61 24.07 -4.86
N TYR A 323 23.37 22.99 -4.99
CA TYR A 323 24.63 22.81 -4.28
C TYR A 323 25.66 23.90 -4.65
N ASN A 324 25.79 24.24 -5.93
CA ASN A 324 26.70 25.31 -6.37
C ASN A 324 26.27 26.68 -5.84
N THR A 325 24.97 26.93 -5.74
CA THR A 325 24.43 28.17 -5.15
C THR A 325 24.75 28.23 -3.65
N TYR A 326 24.53 27.12 -2.93
CA TYR A 326 24.93 27.00 -1.54
C TYR A 326 26.46 27.15 -1.36
N SER A 327 27.26 26.49 -2.18
CA SER A 327 28.73 26.56 -2.11
C SER A 327 29.26 27.96 -2.35
N PHE A 328 28.62 28.70 -3.27
CA PHE A 328 28.91 30.11 -3.48
C PHE A 328 28.60 30.94 -2.22
N PHE A 329 27.42 30.76 -1.64
CA PHE A 329 27.04 31.43 -0.39
C PHE A 329 28.00 31.11 0.74
N ALA A 330 28.28 29.83 0.98
CA ALA A 330 29.12 29.36 2.07
C ALA A 330 30.59 29.86 1.92
N LEU A 331 31.12 29.81 0.69
CA LEU A 331 32.48 30.29 0.42
C LEU A 331 32.65 31.76 0.83
N TYR A 332 31.79 32.64 0.30
CA TYR A 332 31.94 34.06 0.56
C TYR A 332 31.46 34.46 1.96
N GLY A 333 30.42 33.81 2.48
CA GLY A 333 29.97 33.99 3.84
C GLY A 333 31.06 33.68 4.87
N ASN A 334 31.82 32.59 4.69
CA ASN A 334 32.96 32.26 5.54
C ASN A 334 34.12 33.28 5.41
N VAL A 335 34.43 33.71 4.19
CA VAL A 335 35.47 34.74 3.97
C VAL A 335 35.11 36.07 4.63
N ASP A 336 33.88 36.49 4.53
CA ASP A 336 33.41 37.76 5.05
C ASP A 336 32.95 37.70 6.52
N GLY A 337 32.94 36.49 7.13
CA GLY A 337 32.54 36.27 8.53
C GLY A 337 31.02 36.46 8.77
N PHE A 338 30.20 36.24 7.77
CA PHE A 338 28.72 36.26 7.92
C PHE A 338 28.27 35.07 8.78
N THR A 339 27.51 35.39 9.84
CA THR A 339 27.08 34.43 10.85
C THR A 339 25.58 34.15 10.84
N GLY A 340 24.80 34.97 10.12
CA GLY A 340 23.35 34.96 10.17
C GLY A 340 22.75 35.59 11.44
N ARG A 341 23.60 36.20 12.28
CA ARG A 341 23.20 36.87 13.54
C ARG A 341 23.30 38.38 13.46
N GLU A 342 23.72 38.90 12.34
CA GLU A 342 23.86 40.33 12.07
C GLU A 342 22.45 41.00 12.14
N PRO A 343 22.39 42.28 12.54
CA PRO A 343 21.13 43.00 12.51
C PRO A 343 20.46 42.95 11.15
N GLU A 344 19.16 42.65 11.14
CA GLU A 344 18.42 42.55 9.90
C GLU A 344 18.34 43.88 9.15
N VAL A 345 18.68 43.86 7.88
CA VAL A 345 18.38 44.97 6.95
C VAL A 345 16.90 44.83 6.54
N PRO A 346 16.03 45.78 6.90
CA PRO A 346 14.61 45.70 6.54
C PRO A 346 14.40 45.54 5.05
N VAL A 347 13.44 44.68 4.65
CA VAL A 347 13.21 44.33 3.22
C VAL A 347 12.97 45.55 2.38
N GLU A 348 12.24 46.57 2.87
CA GLU A 348 11.95 47.82 2.18
C GLU A 348 13.18 48.70 1.91
N LYS A 349 14.27 48.49 2.67
CA LYS A 349 15.56 49.18 2.47
C LYS A 349 16.51 48.41 1.55
N ARG A 350 16.21 47.16 1.27
CA ARG A 350 17.04 46.35 0.36
C ARG A 350 16.90 46.78 -1.06
N PRO A 351 17.92 46.60 -1.91
CA PRO A 351 17.84 46.84 -3.34
C PRO A 351 16.65 46.14 -4.01
N GLU A 352 16.19 46.69 -5.13
CA GLU A 352 15.04 46.17 -5.88
C GLU A 352 15.17 44.70 -6.23
N ILE A 353 16.37 44.25 -6.60
CA ILE A 353 16.65 42.84 -6.95
C ILE A 353 16.48 41.89 -5.75
N ASP A 354 16.81 42.34 -4.54
CA ASP A 354 16.59 41.56 -3.31
C ASP A 354 15.08 41.46 -3.01
N ARG A 355 14.36 42.57 -3.13
CA ARG A 355 12.90 42.60 -2.94
C ARG A 355 12.17 41.77 -3.98
N TRP A 356 12.66 41.78 -5.23
CA TRP A 356 12.12 40.97 -6.31
C TRP A 356 12.23 39.47 -6.02
N ILE A 357 13.43 38.97 -5.64
CA ILE A 357 13.62 37.54 -5.38
C ILE A 357 12.84 37.09 -4.14
N ILE A 358 12.75 37.91 -3.09
CA ILE A 358 11.94 37.62 -1.90
C ILE A 358 10.44 37.56 -2.27
N SER A 359 9.96 38.44 -3.13
CA SER A 359 8.58 38.38 -3.63
C SER A 359 8.28 37.10 -4.39
N LEU A 360 9.20 36.67 -5.27
CA LEU A 360 9.09 35.37 -5.96
C LEU A 360 9.16 34.19 -4.99
N LEU A 361 10.02 34.27 -3.98
CA LEU A 361 10.11 33.24 -2.93
C LEU A 361 8.79 33.07 -2.18
N ASN A 362 8.16 34.18 -1.77
CA ASN A 362 6.84 34.13 -1.13
C ASN A 362 5.74 33.57 -2.04
N THR A 363 5.82 33.87 -3.35
CA THR A 363 4.94 33.26 -4.34
C THR A 363 5.17 31.76 -4.42
N LEU A 364 6.44 31.32 -4.44
CA LEU A 364 6.81 29.90 -4.42
C LEU A 364 6.25 29.19 -3.17
N VAL A 365 6.43 29.78 -1.98
CA VAL A 365 5.91 29.21 -0.71
C VAL A 365 4.39 29.00 -0.82
N ARG A 366 3.66 30.03 -1.25
CA ARG A 366 2.21 29.93 -1.43
C ARG A 366 1.81 28.82 -2.41
N ASP A 367 2.46 28.76 -3.57
CA ASP A 367 2.09 27.83 -4.63
C ASP A 367 2.46 26.39 -4.31
N VAL A 368 3.61 26.16 -3.66
CA VAL A 368 4.03 24.85 -3.14
C VAL A 368 3.08 24.38 -2.03
N THR A 369 2.76 25.25 -1.07
CA THR A 369 1.83 24.92 0.01
C THR A 369 0.49 24.49 -0.55
N ARG A 370 -0.09 25.28 -1.45
CA ARG A 370 -1.36 24.96 -2.10
C ARG A 370 -1.31 23.61 -2.83
N SER A 371 -0.26 23.38 -3.63
CA SER A 371 -0.13 22.13 -4.38
C SER A 371 -0.04 20.90 -3.46
N LEU A 372 0.67 21.03 -2.33
CA LEU A 372 0.77 19.92 -1.36
C LEU A 372 -0.52 19.72 -0.57
N GLU A 373 -1.26 20.79 -0.23
CA GLU A 373 -2.58 20.71 0.39
C GLU A 373 -3.60 20.03 -0.54
N ASP A 374 -3.47 20.24 -1.85
CA ASP A 374 -4.28 19.56 -2.88
C ASP A 374 -3.78 18.15 -3.22
N TYR A 375 -2.78 17.62 -2.53
CA TYR A 375 -2.12 16.31 -2.80
C TYR A 375 -1.54 16.21 -4.22
N ASP A 376 -1.13 17.32 -4.82
CA ASP A 376 -0.51 17.40 -6.14
C ASP A 376 0.98 17.79 -6.04
N PRO A 377 1.89 16.82 -5.79
CA PRO A 377 3.30 17.11 -5.52
C PRO A 377 4.10 17.51 -6.77
N THR A 378 3.67 17.17 -7.96
CA THR A 378 4.43 17.41 -9.20
C THR A 378 4.60 18.89 -9.54
N PRO A 379 3.55 19.73 -9.54
CA PRO A 379 3.72 21.17 -9.73
C PRO A 379 4.58 21.81 -8.65
N ALA A 380 4.47 21.38 -7.38
CA ALA A 380 5.30 21.85 -6.29
C ALA A 380 6.80 21.60 -6.55
N ALA A 381 7.18 20.36 -6.89
CA ALA A 381 8.56 20.02 -7.20
C ALA A 381 9.11 20.80 -8.41
N ARG A 382 8.31 20.96 -9.46
CA ARG A 382 8.69 21.74 -10.65
C ARG A 382 8.86 23.21 -10.35
N ALA A 383 7.99 23.81 -9.56
CA ALA A 383 8.10 25.22 -9.16
C ALA A 383 9.37 25.48 -8.34
N ILE A 384 9.73 24.58 -7.41
CA ILE A 384 10.99 24.67 -6.65
C ILE A 384 12.20 24.58 -7.61
N GLN A 385 12.17 23.62 -8.53
CA GLN A 385 13.27 23.43 -9.50
C GLN A 385 13.45 24.68 -10.40
N GLU A 386 12.36 25.24 -10.90
CA GLU A 386 12.38 26.47 -11.72
C GLU A 386 12.90 27.66 -10.91
N PHE A 387 12.43 27.86 -9.69
CA PHE A 387 12.90 28.95 -8.84
C PHE A 387 14.40 28.84 -8.58
N VAL A 388 14.92 27.67 -8.23
CA VAL A 388 16.34 27.47 -7.97
C VAL A 388 17.19 27.68 -9.22
N GLY A 389 16.78 27.13 -10.35
CA GLY A 389 17.54 27.23 -11.61
C GLY A 389 17.48 28.62 -12.21
N GLU A 390 16.30 29.10 -12.49
CA GLU A 390 16.12 30.34 -13.26
C GLU A 390 16.19 31.59 -12.37
N ASN A 391 15.40 31.65 -11.31
CA ASN A 391 15.31 32.90 -10.54
C ASN A 391 16.49 33.09 -9.58
N LEU A 392 16.85 32.06 -8.79
CA LEU A 392 17.88 32.19 -7.78
C LEU A 392 19.28 32.12 -8.37
N SER A 393 19.62 31.05 -9.10
CA SER A 393 20.98 30.86 -9.63
C SER A 393 21.27 31.74 -10.85
N ASN A 394 20.44 31.64 -11.92
CA ASN A 394 20.72 32.31 -13.20
C ASN A 394 20.50 33.82 -13.15
N TRP A 395 19.55 34.27 -12.34
CA TRP A 395 19.28 35.70 -12.20
C TRP A 395 19.89 36.30 -10.93
N TYR A 396 19.36 35.94 -9.77
CA TYR A 396 19.75 36.62 -8.54
C TYR A 396 21.26 36.48 -8.24
N VAL A 397 21.78 35.29 -8.12
CA VAL A 397 23.22 35.06 -7.79
C VAL A 397 24.09 35.62 -8.90
N ARG A 398 23.80 35.32 -10.16
CA ARG A 398 24.63 35.73 -11.29
C ARG A 398 24.76 37.25 -11.39
N LEU A 399 23.68 38.01 -11.23
CA LEU A 399 23.68 39.46 -11.33
C LEU A 399 24.30 40.14 -10.10
N ASN A 400 24.24 39.49 -8.94
CA ASN A 400 24.74 40.03 -7.68
C ASN A 400 26.15 39.61 -7.29
N ARG A 401 26.86 38.83 -8.11
CA ARG A 401 28.23 38.32 -7.76
C ARG A 401 29.16 39.41 -7.26
N LYS A 402 29.13 40.60 -7.87
CA LYS A 402 29.99 41.75 -7.48
C LYS A 402 29.75 42.23 -6.04
N ARG A 403 28.52 42.07 -5.53
CA ARG A 403 28.19 42.43 -4.14
C ARG A 403 28.86 41.50 -3.11
N PHE A 404 29.12 40.25 -3.48
CA PHE A 404 29.79 39.28 -2.62
C PHE A 404 31.33 39.35 -2.75
N TRP A 405 31.90 39.74 -3.92
CA TRP A 405 33.32 39.67 -4.19
C TRP A 405 34.13 40.84 -3.63
N GLY A 406 33.57 42.00 -3.39
CA GLY A 406 34.31 43.20 -3.11
C GLY A 406 34.17 43.76 -1.70
N GLY A 407 35.23 44.37 -1.21
CA GLY A 407 35.23 45.26 -0.05
C GLY A 407 34.88 44.60 1.29
N GLY A 408 34.84 45.42 2.32
CA GLY A 408 34.33 45.00 3.64
C GLY A 408 32.80 44.90 3.69
N MET A 409 32.28 44.31 4.77
CA MET A 409 30.85 44.21 5.04
C MET A 409 30.23 45.62 5.12
N ASN A 410 29.28 45.89 4.27
CA ASN A 410 28.45 47.11 4.28
C ASN A 410 26.96 46.70 4.24
N GLU A 411 26.05 47.65 4.39
CA GLU A 411 24.61 47.36 4.44
C GLU A 411 24.09 46.64 3.16
N ASP A 412 24.58 47.05 1.97
CA ASP A 412 24.20 46.43 0.71
C ASP A 412 24.69 44.98 0.61
N LYS A 413 25.95 44.70 1.00
CA LYS A 413 26.49 43.35 1.03
C LYS A 413 25.80 42.47 2.07
N LEU A 414 25.50 43.05 3.24
CA LEU A 414 24.75 42.38 4.29
C LEU A 414 23.34 41.99 3.81
N ALA A 415 22.65 42.94 3.15
CA ALA A 415 21.33 42.68 2.53
C ALA A 415 21.40 41.52 1.52
N ALA A 416 22.46 41.46 0.70
CA ALA A 416 22.65 40.37 -0.26
C ALA A 416 22.82 39.01 0.44
N TYR A 417 23.65 38.93 1.51
CA TYR A 417 23.79 37.70 2.30
C TYR A 417 22.50 37.27 2.95
N GLN A 418 21.81 38.17 3.63
CA GLN A 418 20.53 37.86 4.30
C GLN A 418 19.48 37.39 3.32
N THR A 419 19.41 38.01 2.12
CA THR A 419 18.46 37.59 1.07
C THR A 419 18.79 36.20 0.53
N LEU A 420 20.07 35.93 0.21
CA LEU A 420 20.46 34.62 -0.29
C LEU A 420 20.29 33.52 0.77
N TYR A 421 20.62 33.82 2.03
CA TYR A 421 20.37 32.92 3.17
C TYR A 421 18.89 32.55 3.28
N THR A 422 18.01 33.58 3.31
CA THR A 422 16.54 33.34 3.36
C THR A 422 16.06 32.48 2.21
N CYS A 423 16.56 32.71 0.98
CA CYS A 423 16.20 31.89 -0.17
C CYS A 423 16.63 30.43 -0.01
N LEU A 424 17.87 30.18 0.40
CA LEU A 424 18.41 28.83 0.56
C LEU A 424 17.71 28.08 1.68
N GLU A 425 17.51 28.70 2.84
CA GLU A 425 16.80 28.12 3.98
C GLU A 425 15.36 27.74 3.61
N THR A 426 14.62 28.67 2.99
CA THR A 426 13.23 28.42 2.57
C THR A 426 13.15 27.33 1.51
N VAL A 427 14.04 27.33 0.51
CA VAL A 427 14.11 26.26 -0.51
C VAL A 427 14.38 24.92 0.13
N SER A 428 15.31 24.84 1.11
CA SER A 428 15.58 23.59 1.84
C SER A 428 14.33 23.08 2.56
N MET A 429 13.62 23.96 3.26
CA MET A 429 12.36 23.58 3.94
C MET A 429 11.30 23.09 2.95
N LEU A 430 11.12 23.78 1.81
CA LEU A 430 10.16 23.38 0.77
C LEU A 430 10.55 22.07 0.05
N ALA A 431 11.87 21.82 -0.08
CA ALA A 431 12.39 20.61 -0.73
C ALA A 431 12.41 19.38 0.20
N ALA A 432 12.41 19.56 1.52
CA ALA A 432 12.56 18.48 2.51
C ALA A 432 11.57 17.32 2.36
N PRO A 433 10.27 17.50 2.04
CA PRO A 433 9.36 16.38 1.80
C PRO A 433 9.76 15.51 0.60
N PHE A 434 10.44 16.08 -0.38
CA PHE A 434 10.85 15.41 -1.62
C PHE A 434 12.26 14.85 -1.54
N ALA A 435 13.20 15.63 -0.99
CA ALA A 435 14.64 15.39 -0.97
C ALA A 435 15.23 15.58 0.45
N PRO A 436 14.89 14.71 1.41
CA PRO A 436 15.19 14.90 2.83
C PRO A 436 16.67 14.79 3.21
N PHE A 437 17.52 14.28 2.31
CA PHE A 437 18.93 14.06 2.65
C PHE A 437 19.84 15.24 2.27
N ILE A 438 19.42 16.08 1.35
CA ILE A 438 20.16 17.28 0.93
C ILE A 438 19.59 18.57 1.55
N SER A 439 18.37 18.53 2.05
CA SER A 439 17.65 19.68 2.60
C SER A 439 18.02 20.03 4.02
#